data_0debf2ec62af3c69f3a5dc6ece4f7a39
#
_entry.id   0debf2ec62af3c69f3a5dc6ece4f7a39
#
_cell.length_a   1.000
_cell.length_b   1.000
_cell.length_c   1.000
_cell.angle_alpha   90.00
_cell.angle_beta   90.00
_cell.angle_gamma   90.00
#
_symmetry.space_group_name_H-M   'P 1'
#
loop_
_entity.id
_entity.type
_entity.pdbx_description
1 polymer ?
#
loop_
_entity_poly.entity_id
_entity_poly.type
_entity_poly.pdbx_seq_one_letter_code
_entity_poly.pdbx_strand_id
1 'polypeptide(L)'
;MRIAIILTTYNRPDALAAVLAGYQVQSDSEFELNIADDGSSDDTRTVIDEFKGRVSFPVTHVWQEDQGFRAAAIRNRALAATRADYIIFSDGDCVPAPHFVARHRRLAQRGWFVAGNRVLLSAAFTDRVLRERLPIHAWTMATWLQAWAKRDINRWLPLVTLPDGVFRRAAPRRWEGVKTCNLAAWRDDLMRVNGLDETYSGWGLEDSDLVIRLLHSGVRHKSARFAAPLFHLWHAENDRSHLAENRRRLDALIASQRIVAELGLSRYVAPAKQ
;
A
#
# COMPACT_ATOMS: atom_id res chain seq x y z
N MET A 1 -18.01 -0.07 -8.94
CA MET A 1 -16.55 -0.29 -8.88
C MET A 1 -16.25 -1.07 -7.63
N ARG A 2 -15.79 -2.31 -7.76
CA ARG A 2 -15.33 -3.15 -6.67
C ARG A 2 -13.90 -2.76 -6.32
N ILE A 3 -13.60 -2.61 -5.03
CA ILE A 3 -12.27 -2.25 -4.53
C ILE A 3 -11.67 -3.45 -3.81
N ALA A 4 -10.40 -3.75 -4.10
CA ALA A 4 -9.59 -4.63 -3.28
C ALA A 4 -8.43 -3.85 -2.65
N ILE A 5 -8.18 -4.10 -1.38
CA ILE A 5 -6.99 -3.65 -0.68
C ILE A 5 -6.01 -4.81 -0.64
N ILE A 6 -4.80 -4.62 -1.15
CA ILE A 6 -3.69 -5.56 -1.00
C ILE A 6 -2.80 -5.03 0.12
N LEU A 7 -2.89 -5.67 1.29
CA LEU A 7 -2.20 -5.30 2.52
C LEU A 7 -1.01 -6.23 2.73
N THR A 8 0.20 -5.70 2.49
CA THR A 8 1.44 -6.51 2.60
C THR A 8 1.92 -6.56 4.05
N THR A 9 2.20 -7.76 4.56
CA THR A 9 2.72 -7.96 5.93
C THR A 9 3.83 -9.00 5.98
N TYR A 10 4.70 -8.91 7.01
CA TYR A 10 5.71 -9.89 7.34
C TYR A 10 6.10 -9.79 8.82
N ASN A 11 5.86 -10.85 9.59
CA ASN A 11 6.30 -11.04 10.98
C ASN A 11 6.09 -9.84 11.95
N ARG A 12 4.98 -9.08 11.76
CA ARG A 12 4.59 -7.96 12.62
C ARG A 12 3.11 -8.07 13.01
N PRO A 13 2.72 -9.11 13.78
CA PRO A 13 1.32 -9.30 14.19
C PRO A 13 0.78 -8.13 15.02
N ASP A 14 1.63 -7.47 15.82
CA ASP A 14 1.32 -6.27 16.61
C ASP A 14 0.92 -5.07 15.73
N ALA A 15 1.73 -4.76 14.73
CA ALA A 15 1.47 -3.67 13.79
C ALA A 15 0.25 -4.00 12.91
N LEU A 16 0.17 -5.24 12.40
CA LEU A 16 -0.96 -5.70 11.62
C LEU A 16 -2.28 -5.55 12.37
N ALA A 17 -2.34 -5.91 13.66
CA ALA A 17 -3.54 -5.75 14.49
C ALA A 17 -3.99 -4.28 14.56
N ALA A 18 -3.06 -3.33 14.70
CA ALA A 18 -3.37 -1.90 14.72
C ALA A 18 -3.89 -1.41 13.34
N VAL A 19 -3.31 -1.90 12.24
CA VAL A 19 -3.75 -1.59 10.87
C VAL A 19 -5.15 -2.15 10.60
N LEU A 20 -5.40 -3.40 10.98
CA LEU A 20 -6.69 -4.07 10.82
C LEU A 20 -7.79 -3.36 11.59
N ALA A 21 -7.51 -2.86 12.81
CA ALA A 21 -8.45 -2.03 13.56
C ALA A 21 -8.84 -0.75 12.79
N GLY A 22 -7.92 -0.16 12.04
CA GLY A 22 -8.21 0.98 11.16
C GLY A 22 -9.08 0.60 9.94
N TYR A 23 -8.93 -0.60 9.40
CA TYR A 23 -9.81 -1.10 8.33
C TYR A 23 -11.20 -1.48 8.84
N GLN A 24 -11.33 -1.96 10.08
CA GLN A 24 -12.63 -2.30 10.68
C GLN A 24 -13.57 -1.10 10.78
N VAL A 25 -13.06 0.12 10.91
CA VAL A 25 -13.84 1.35 11.10
C VAL A 25 -13.95 2.20 9.83
N GLN A 26 -13.66 1.64 8.66
CA GLN A 26 -13.80 2.39 7.42
C GLN A 26 -15.25 2.81 7.18
N SER A 27 -15.45 4.07 6.76
CA SER A 27 -16.77 4.61 6.41
C SER A 27 -17.36 4.06 5.10
N ASP A 28 -16.54 3.41 4.30
CA ASP A 28 -16.89 2.67 3.10
C ASP A 28 -16.58 1.20 3.36
N SER A 29 -17.58 0.36 3.45
CA SER A 29 -17.45 -1.08 3.71
C SER A 29 -17.53 -1.94 2.43
N GLU A 30 -17.71 -1.32 1.25
CA GLU A 30 -17.80 -2.03 -0.03
C GLU A 30 -16.42 -2.30 -0.62
N PHE A 31 -15.60 -3.03 0.09
CA PHE A 31 -14.27 -3.48 -0.37
C PHE A 31 -13.98 -4.90 0.12
N GLU A 32 -12.99 -5.52 -0.48
CA GLU A 32 -12.37 -6.75 0.03
C GLU A 32 -10.94 -6.46 0.48
N LEU A 33 -10.48 -7.17 1.53
CA LEU A 33 -9.14 -7.07 2.08
C LEU A 33 -8.35 -8.35 1.77
N ASN A 34 -7.32 -8.23 0.94
CA ASN A 34 -6.41 -9.32 0.62
C ASN A 34 -5.09 -9.09 1.38
N ILE A 35 -4.87 -9.85 2.43
CA ILE A 35 -3.65 -9.78 3.25
C ILE A 35 -2.58 -10.60 2.54
N ALA A 36 -1.60 -9.90 2.01
CA ALA A 36 -0.45 -10.40 1.25
C ALA A 36 0.71 -10.65 2.22
N ASP A 37 0.81 -11.87 2.71
CA ASP A 37 1.73 -12.29 3.77
C ASP A 37 2.98 -12.95 3.19
N ASP A 38 4.13 -12.30 3.36
CA ASP A 38 5.42 -12.66 2.78
C ASP A 38 6.17 -13.75 3.59
N GLY A 39 5.43 -14.68 4.19
CA GLY A 39 6.02 -15.83 4.91
C GLY A 39 6.08 -15.66 6.42
N SER A 40 5.09 -14.97 7.01
CA SER A 40 5.03 -14.82 8.47
C SER A 40 4.75 -16.14 9.19
N SER A 41 5.12 -16.14 10.47
CA SER A 41 4.80 -17.19 11.43
C SER A 41 3.30 -17.25 11.77
N ASP A 42 2.90 -18.32 12.49
CA ASP A 42 1.50 -18.58 12.89
C ASP A 42 0.89 -17.47 13.76
N ASP A 43 1.69 -16.68 14.49
CA ASP A 43 1.20 -15.54 15.26
C ASP A 43 0.48 -14.50 14.36
N THR A 44 1.02 -14.26 13.17
CA THR A 44 0.38 -13.38 12.18
C THR A 44 -0.93 -13.97 11.66
N ARG A 45 -0.95 -15.28 11.38
CA ARG A 45 -2.15 -16.01 10.97
C ARG A 45 -3.25 -15.91 12.04
N THR A 46 -2.90 -16.09 13.31
CA THR A 46 -3.84 -15.98 14.43
C THR A 46 -4.54 -14.61 14.44
N VAL A 47 -3.77 -13.52 14.30
CA VAL A 47 -4.34 -12.15 14.24
C VAL A 47 -5.30 -12.01 13.05
N ILE A 48 -4.94 -12.57 11.89
CA ILE A 48 -5.78 -12.52 10.67
C ILE A 48 -7.09 -13.28 10.87
N ASP A 49 -7.02 -14.50 11.42
CA ASP A 49 -8.21 -15.35 11.59
C ASP A 49 -9.16 -14.78 12.65
N GLU A 50 -8.65 -14.22 13.73
CA GLU A 50 -9.46 -13.47 14.69
C GLU A 50 -10.15 -12.25 14.07
N PHE A 51 -9.44 -11.51 13.19
CA PHE A 51 -10.00 -10.36 12.53
C PHE A 51 -11.12 -10.74 11.55
N LYS A 52 -10.96 -11.81 10.77
CA LYS A 52 -12.00 -12.32 9.86
C LYS A 52 -13.33 -12.54 10.56
N GLY A 53 -13.32 -13.03 11.81
CA GLY A 53 -14.52 -13.24 12.61
C GLY A 53 -15.25 -11.97 13.09
N ARG A 54 -14.64 -10.79 12.92
CA ARG A 54 -15.13 -9.50 13.48
C ARG A 54 -15.65 -8.52 12.42
N VAL A 55 -15.47 -8.82 11.12
CA VAL A 55 -15.83 -7.92 10.02
C VAL A 55 -16.80 -8.56 9.05
N SER A 56 -17.60 -7.73 8.35
CA SER A 56 -18.60 -8.20 7.38
C SER A 56 -18.10 -8.20 5.94
N PHE A 57 -17.01 -7.50 5.64
CA PHE A 57 -16.40 -7.51 4.31
C PHE A 57 -15.47 -8.71 4.12
N PRO A 58 -15.27 -9.16 2.87
CA PRO A 58 -14.42 -10.33 2.59
C PRO A 58 -12.96 -10.08 2.99
N VAL A 59 -12.36 -11.06 3.68
CA VAL A 59 -10.93 -11.05 4.03
C VAL A 59 -10.29 -12.34 3.52
N THR A 60 -9.29 -12.21 2.65
CA THR A 60 -8.51 -13.31 2.10
C THR A 60 -7.07 -13.24 2.64
N HIS A 61 -6.54 -14.33 3.16
CA HIS A 61 -5.14 -14.47 3.52
C HIS A 61 -4.40 -15.16 2.38
N VAL A 62 -3.51 -14.43 1.71
CA VAL A 62 -2.62 -14.94 0.66
C VAL A 62 -1.24 -15.04 1.27
N TRP A 63 -0.74 -16.25 1.43
CA TRP A 63 0.54 -16.55 2.07
C TRP A 63 1.50 -17.19 1.08
N GLN A 64 2.79 -16.96 1.26
CA GLN A 64 3.86 -17.68 0.57
C GLN A 64 4.94 -18.08 1.59
N GLU A 65 5.73 -19.09 1.25
CA GLU A 65 6.86 -19.52 2.07
C GLU A 65 7.89 -18.40 2.22
N ASP A 66 8.48 -18.25 3.43
CA ASP A 66 9.55 -17.30 3.68
C ASP A 66 10.82 -17.70 2.92
N GLN A 67 11.21 -16.89 1.99
CA GLN A 67 12.46 -17.01 1.22
C GLN A 67 13.13 -15.61 1.12
N GLY A 68 13.08 -14.84 2.22
CA GLY A 68 13.55 -13.48 2.30
C GLY A 68 12.52 -12.46 1.75
N PHE A 69 12.93 -11.22 1.60
CA PHE A 69 12.04 -10.12 1.19
C PHE A 69 11.55 -10.28 -0.26
N ARG A 70 10.28 -10.64 -0.44
CA ARG A 70 9.64 -10.86 -1.75
C ARG A 70 8.30 -10.13 -1.86
N ALA A 71 8.25 -8.90 -1.40
CA ALA A 71 7.04 -8.09 -1.39
C ALA A 71 6.39 -7.93 -2.78
N ALA A 72 7.18 -7.89 -3.87
CA ALA A 72 6.64 -7.85 -5.24
C ALA A 72 5.86 -9.13 -5.56
N ALA A 73 6.42 -10.31 -5.24
CA ALA A 73 5.81 -11.61 -5.52
C ALA A 73 4.50 -11.80 -4.77
N ILE A 74 4.48 -11.51 -3.46
CA ILE A 74 3.26 -11.70 -2.66
C ILE A 74 2.16 -10.70 -3.05
N ARG A 75 2.51 -9.46 -3.42
CA ARG A 75 1.55 -8.50 -3.97
C ARG A 75 0.96 -8.98 -5.31
N ASN A 76 1.78 -9.56 -6.18
CA ASN A 76 1.31 -10.15 -7.44
C ASN A 76 0.37 -11.35 -7.20
N ARG A 77 0.69 -12.23 -6.24
CA ARG A 77 -0.20 -13.34 -5.85
C ARG A 77 -1.55 -12.82 -5.34
N ALA A 78 -1.54 -11.81 -4.48
CA ALA A 78 -2.77 -11.19 -3.98
C ALA A 78 -3.55 -10.48 -5.11
N LEU A 79 -2.86 -9.84 -6.05
CA LEU A 79 -3.49 -9.23 -7.23
C LEU A 79 -4.11 -10.28 -8.17
N ALA A 80 -3.50 -11.46 -8.31
CA ALA A 80 -4.06 -12.57 -9.07
C ALA A 80 -5.30 -13.19 -8.40
N ALA A 81 -5.35 -13.17 -7.07
CA ALA A 81 -6.45 -13.74 -6.28
C ALA A 81 -7.72 -12.89 -6.32
N THR A 82 -7.64 -11.62 -6.69
CA THR A 82 -8.80 -10.71 -6.74
C THR A 82 -9.34 -10.48 -8.15
N ARG A 83 -10.64 -10.21 -8.23
CA ARG A 83 -11.33 -9.73 -9.44
C ARG A 83 -11.89 -8.32 -9.29
N ALA A 84 -11.45 -7.59 -8.28
CA ALA A 84 -11.85 -6.20 -8.08
C ALA A 84 -11.37 -5.30 -9.25
N ASP A 85 -12.10 -4.23 -9.50
CA ASP A 85 -11.82 -3.32 -10.61
C ASP A 85 -10.67 -2.35 -10.29
N TYR A 86 -10.55 -1.99 -9.00
CA TYR A 86 -9.60 -1.00 -8.49
C TYR A 86 -8.85 -1.55 -7.30
N ILE A 87 -7.54 -1.45 -7.33
CA ILE A 87 -6.63 -2.02 -6.34
C ILE A 87 -5.99 -0.88 -5.55
N ILE A 88 -6.02 -1.00 -4.22
CA ILE A 88 -5.31 -0.12 -3.29
C ILE A 88 -4.22 -0.95 -2.63
N PHE A 89 -2.96 -0.61 -2.84
CA PHE A 89 -1.85 -1.20 -2.10
C PHE A 89 -1.65 -0.45 -0.79
N SER A 90 -1.41 -1.20 0.28
CA SER A 90 -1.09 -0.71 1.62
C SER A 90 -0.12 -1.67 2.31
N ASP A 91 0.50 -1.22 3.41
CA ASP A 91 1.44 -2.04 4.17
C ASP A 91 0.92 -2.31 5.59
N GLY A 92 1.28 -3.46 6.18
CA GLY A 92 0.83 -3.94 7.48
C GLY A 92 1.35 -3.14 8.68
N ASP A 93 2.00 -2.02 8.44
CA ASP A 93 2.44 -1.02 9.41
C ASP A 93 1.86 0.39 9.14
N CYS A 94 0.90 0.49 8.21
CA CYS A 94 0.29 1.74 7.78
C CYS A 94 -1.19 1.80 8.18
N VAL A 95 -1.49 2.34 9.36
CA VAL A 95 -2.86 2.44 9.89
C VAL A 95 -3.67 3.44 9.06
N PRO A 96 -4.80 3.05 8.44
CA PRO A 96 -5.62 3.95 7.63
C PRO A 96 -6.50 4.86 8.49
N ALA A 97 -6.68 6.10 8.03
CA ALA A 97 -7.72 6.98 8.58
C ALA A 97 -9.13 6.46 8.21
N PRO A 98 -10.21 6.79 8.98
CA PRO A 98 -11.54 6.19 8.80
C PRO A 98 -12.19 6.39 7.42
N HIS A 99 -11.74 7.36 6.66
CA HIS A 99 -12.28 7.66 5.31
C HIS A 99 -11.32 7.26 4.19
N PHE A 100 -10.31 6.46 4.47
CA PHE A 100 -9.24 6.12 3.51
C PHE A 100 -9.81 5.47 2.24
N VAL A 101 -10.63 4.42 2.38
CA VAL A 101 -11.24 3.72 1.25
C VAL A 101 -12.20 4.61 0.47
N ALA A 102 -13.12 5.29 1.17
CA ALA A 102 -14.08 6.21 0.55
C ALA A 102 -13.39 7.31 -0.26
N ARG A 103 -12.26 7.83 0.22
CA ARG A 103 -11.48 8.85 -0.48
C ARG A 103 -10.77 8.31 -1.71
N HIS A 104 -10.19 7.10 -1.63
CA HIS A 104 -9.65 6.44 -2.81
C HIS A 104 -10.73 6.19 -3.86
N ARG A 105 -11.93 5.74 -3.46
CA ARG A 105 -13.07 5.58 -4.36
C ARG A 105 -13.42 6.88 -5.08
N ARG A 106 -13.47 8.00 -4.37
CA ARG A 106 -13.76 9.33 -4.98
C ARG A 106 -12.66 9.82 -5.91
N LEU A 107 -11.39 9.50 -5.61
CA LEU A 107 -10.25 9.92 -6.42
C LEU A 107 -10.01 9.03 -7.63
N ALA A 108 -10.58 7.81 -7.66
CA ALA A 108 -10.41 6.87 -8.75
C ALA A 108 -10.87 7.46 -10.09
N GLN A 109 -10.02 7.40 -11.07
CA GLN A 109 -10.26 7.92 -12.42
C GLN A 109 -9.54 7.07 -13.45
N ARG A 110 -10.21 6.64 -14.52
CA ARG A 110 -9.60 5.86 -15.61
C ARG A 110 -8.44 6.64 -16.24
N GLY A 111 -7.34 5.93 -16.51
CA GLY A 111 -6.10 6.50 -17.03
C GLY A 111 -5.25 7.25 -15.98
N TRP A 112 -5.59 7.09 -14.68
CA TRP A 112 -4.84 7.67 -13.57
C TRP A 112 -4.62 6.65 -12.46
N PHE A 113 -3.38 6.56 -11.96
CA PHE A 113 -3.12 5.98 -10.66
C PHE A 113 -3.14 7.08 -9.57
N VAL A 114 -3.53 6.71 -8.37
CA VAL A 114 -3.67 7.63 -7.23
C VAL A 114 -2.60 7.30 -6.21
N ALA A 115 -1.81 8.29 -5.79
CA ALA A 115 -0.79 8.09 -4.77
C ALA A 115 -0.90 9.11 -3.65
N GLY A 116 -0.92 8.61 -2.42
CA GLY A 116 -0.99 9.40 -1.20
C GLY A 116 0.35 9.54 -0.49
N ASN A 117 0.29 9.99 0.74
CA ASN A 117 1.42 10.10 1.63
C ASN A 117 1.11 9.41 2.97
N ARG A 118 2.12 9.33 3.80
CA ARG A 118 2.04 8.81 5.17
C ARG A 118 2.55 9.83 6.17
N VAL A 119 2.01 9.78 7.37
CA VAL A 119 2.51 10.46 8.57
C VAL A 119 3.35 9.46 9.34
N LEU A 120 4.62 9.77 9.57
CA LEU A 120 5.54 8.85 10.25
C LEU A 120 5.45 9.06 11.75
N LEU A 121 5.27 7.97 12.50
CA LEU A 121 5.33 7.96 13.95
C LEU A 121 6.78 7.80 14.41
N SER A 122 7.12 8.37 15.57
CA SER A 122 8.41 8.11 16.23
C SER A 122 8.45 6.69 16.81
N ALA A 123 9.66 6.15 17.07
CA ALA A 123 9.82 4.83 17.68
C ALA A 123 9.09 4.75 19.03
N ALA A 124 9.36 5.70 19.93
CA ALA A 124 8.74 5.74 21.26
C ALA A 124 7.21 5.86 21.21
N PHE A 125 6.68 6.62 20.24
CA PHE A 125 5.23 6.71 20.09
C PHE A 125 4.63 5.44 19.50
N THR A 126 5.30 4.80 18.55
CA THR A 126 4.88 3.50 18.01
C THR A 126 4.81 2.45 19.10
N ASP A 127 5.84 2.31 19.94
CA ASP A 127 5.84 1.39 21.08
C ASP A 127 4.65 1.62 22.01
N ARG A 128 4.34 2.89 22.29
CA ARG A 128 3.17 3.25 23.09
C ARG A 128 1.87 2.87 22.40
N VAL A 129 1.72 3.17 21.11
CA VAL A 129 0.51 2.82 20.33
C VAL A 129 0.27 1.32 20.36
N LEU A 130 1.30 0.51 20.15
CA LEU A 130 1.19 -0.95 20.08
C LEU A 130 0.93 -1.55 21.46
N ARG A 131 1.71 -1.17 22.48
CA ARG A 131 1.55 -1.69 23.84
C ARG A 131 0.21 -1.33 24.48
N GLU A 132 -0.24 -0.09 24.32
CA GLU A 132 -1.48 0.43 24.90
C GLU A 132 -2.68 0.27 23.95
N ARG A 133 -2.48 -0.28 22.74
CA ARG A 133 -3.49 -0.46 21.70
C ARG A 133 -4.27 0.83 21.42
N LEU A 134 -3.55 1.95 21.33
CA LEU A 134 -4.18 3.25 21.12
C LEU A 134 -4.92 3.31 19.79
N PRO A 135 -6.20 3.72 19.76
CA PRO A 135 -7.00 3.79 18.51
C PRO A 135 -6.65 5.05 17.70
N ILE A 136 -5.41 5.14 17.22
CA ILE A 136 -4.91 6.33 16.52
C ILE A 136 -5.72 6.69 15.26
N HIS A 137 -6.37 5.70 14.64
CA HIS A 137 -7.28 5.91 13.52
C HIS A 137 -8.50 6.77 13.88
N ALA A 138 -8.91 6.80 15.16
CA ALA A 138 -10.06 7.56 15.65
C ALA A 138 -9.67 8.91 16.28
N TRP A 139 -8.40 9.28 16.26
CA TRP A 139 -7.93 10.51 16.88
C TRP A 139 -8.43 11.77 16.16
N THR A 140 -8.78 12.78 16.96
CA THR A 140 -9.18 14.11 16.45
C THR A 140 -7.97 14.90 15.95
N MET A 141 -8.22 15.94 15.17
CA MET A 141 -7.17 16.87 14.73
C MET A 141 -6.43 17.49 15.93
N ALA A 142 -7.16 17.85 17.01
CA ALA A 142 -6.54 18.42 18.21
C ALA A 142 -5.55 17.45 18.85
N THR A 143 -5.92 16.16 18.97
CA THR A 143 -5.06 15.10 19.50
C THR A 143 -3.80 14.93 18.61
N TRP A 144 -3.96 14.96 17.29
CA TRP A 144 -2.84 14.88 16.36
C TRP A 144 -1.91 16.10 16.43
N LEU A 145 -2.44 17.32 16.63
CA LEU A 145 -1.63 18.51 16.84
C LEU A 145 -0.82 18.42 18.13
N GLN A 146 -1.40 17.88 19.21
CA GLN A 146 -0.66 17.61 20.46
C GLN A 146 0.46 16.58 20.23
N ALA A 147 0.19 15.51 19.49
CA ALA A 147 1.21 14.51 19.15
C ALA A 147 2.35 15.12 18.31
N TRP A 148 2.02 16.01 17.38
CA TRP A 148 3.03 16.73 16.61
C TRP A 148 3.87 17.65 17.49
N ALA A 149 3.26 18.42 18.40
CA ALA A 149 3.98 19.29 19.34
C ALA A 149 4.93 18.50 20.25
N LYS A 150 4.58 17.24 20.60
CA LYS A 150 5.42 16.30 21.35
C LYS A 150 6.45 15.57 20.50
N ARG A 151 6.52 15.83 19.19
CA ARG A 151 7.36 15.11 18.20
C ARG A 151 7.05 13.62 18.09
N ASP A 152 5.85 13.20 18.46
CA ASP A 152 5.35 11.84 18.28
C ASP A 152 5.13 11.52 16.79
N ILE A 153 4.85 12.54 15.97
CA ILE A 153 4.73 12.43 14.50
C ILE A 153 5.60 13.49 13.79
N ASN A 154 6.03 13.17 12.58
CA ASN A 154 6.91 14.03 11.80
C ASN A 154 6.22 15.30 11.24
N ARG A 155 4.91 15.25 10.96
CA ARG A 155 4.13 16.35 10.36
C ARG A 155 2.64 16.14 10.52
N TRP A 156 1.89 17.21 10.74
CA TRP A 156 0.43 17.20 10.87
C TRP A 156 -0.30 17.63 9.59
N LEU A 157 0.35 18.40 8.73
CA LEU A 157 -0.27 18.99 7.54
C LEU A 157 -0.97 17.96 6.62
N PRO A 158 -0.47 16.72 6.43
CA PRO A 158 -1.16 15.70 5.66
C PRO A 158 -2.54 15.30 6.18
N LEU A 159 -2.88 15.62 7.42
CA LEU A 159 -4.17 15.32 8.04
C LEU A 159 -5.27 16.28 7.59
N VAL A 160 -4.90 17.46 7.08
CA VAL A 160 -5.83 18.40 6.46
C VAL A 160 -6.43 17.76 5.22
N THR A 161 -7.75 17.83 5.12
CA THR A 161 -8.47 17.27 3.98
C THR A 161 -8.91 18.36 3.01
N LEU A 162 -8.49 18.22 1.76
CA LEU A 162 -8.91 19.06 0.64
C LEU A 162 -9.84 18.27 -0.29
N PRO A 163 -10.83 18.90 -0.92
CA PRO A 163 -11.72 18.26 -1.88
C PRO A 163 -10.96 17.73 -3.11
N ASP A 164 -11.63 16.95 -3.97
CA ASP A 164 -11.10 16.64 -5.29
C ASP A 164 -11.09 17.89 -6.16
N GLY A 165 -10.06 18.01 -7.02
CA GLY A 165 -9.89 19.18 -7.88
C GLY A 165 -8.73 19.03 -8.85
N VAL A 166 -8.61 19.98 -9.78
CA VAL A 166 -7.60 19.98 -10.85
C VAL A 166 -6.16 19.96 -10.32
N PHE A 167 -5.92 20.57 -9.16
CA PHE A 167 -4.60 20.62 -8.51
C PHE A 167 -4.01 19.23 -8.23
N ARG A 168 -4.87 18.20 -8.06
CA ARG A 168 -4.42 16.82 -7.84
C ARG A 168 -3.77 16.20 -9.06
N ARG A 169 -3.92 16.80 -10.23
CA ARG A 169 -3.37 16.40 -11.53
C ARG A 169 -2.19 17.26 -11.98
N ALA A 170 -1.70 18.18 -11.12
CA ALA A 170 -0.65 19.15 -11.48
C ALA A 170 0.71 18.50 -11.83
N ALA A 171 0.97 17.28 -11.36
CA ALA A 171 2.21 16.56 -11.65
C ALA A 171 1.92 15.16 -12.26
N PRO A 172 1.38 15.09 -13.49
CA PRO A 172 0.84 13.86 -14.07
C PRO A 172 1.89 12.80 -14.39
N ARG A 173 3.18 13.15 -14.41
CA ARG A 173 4.31 12.25 -14.67
C ARG A 173 5.18 12.00 -13.44
N ARG A 174 4.74 12.42 -12.27
CA ARG A 174 5.52 12.26 -11.03
C ARG A 174 5.54 10.80 -10.61
N TRP A 175 6.73 10.25 -10.42
CA TRP A 175 6.97 8.92 -9.84
C TRP A 175 7.74 9.02 -8.52
N GLU A 176 8.55 10.08 -8.34
CA GLU A 176 9.42 10.25 -7.18
C GLU A 176 8.61 10.38 -5.89
N GLY A 177 8.98 9.57 -4.92
CA GLY A 177 8.34 9.52 -3.61
C GLY A 177 6.96 8.87 -3.59
N VAL A 178 6.50 8.29 -4.70
CA VAL A 178 5.36 7.37 -4.71
C VAL A 178 5.76 6.05 -4.07
N LYS A 179 4.91 5.52 -3.18
CA LYS A 179 5.14 4.28 -2.44
C LYS A 179 3.90 3.40 -2.47
N THR A 180 4.09 2.10 -2.57
CA THR A 180 2.99 1.12 -2.56
C THR A 180 2.19 1.12 -1.27
N CYS A 181 2.73 1.62 -0.16
CA CYS A 181 1.94 1.75 1.07
C CYS A 181 0.70 2.64 0.93
N ASN A 182 0.63 3.51 -0.09
CA ASN A 182 -0.53 4.36 -0.39
C ASN A 182 -0.61 4.63 -1.90
N LEU A 183 -0.78 3.58 -2.67
CA LEU A 183 -0.88 3.60 -4.13
C LEU A 183 -2.13 2.87 -4.56
N ALA A 184 -2.90 3.47 -5.47
CA ALA A 184 -4.04 2.79 -6.05
C ALA A 184 -4.08 2.94 -7.58
N ALA A 185 -4.49 1.86 -8.25
CA ALA A 185 -4.57 1.82 -9.71
C ALA A 185 -5.71 0.90 -10.17
N TRP A 186 -6.16 1.08 -11.40
CA TRP A 186 -7.11 0.16 -12.01
C TRP A 186 -6.44 -1.19 -12.27
N ARG A 187 -7.19 -2.26 -12.00
CA ARG A 187 -6.69 -3.63 -12.22
C ARG A 187 -6.23 -3.84 -13.65
N ASP A 188 -6.97 -3.32 -14.63
CA ASP A 188 -6.64 -3.46 -16.05
C ASP A 188 -5.27 -2.82 -16.36
N ASP A 189 -4.95 -1.67 -15.74
CA ASP A 189 -3.65 -1.01 -15.92
C ASP A 189 -2.52 -1.83 -15.27
N LEU A 190 -2.77 -2.42 -14.07
CA LEU A 190 -1.81 -3.31 -13.42
C LEU A 190 -1.58 -4.59 -14.22
N MET A 191 -2.64 -5.17 -14.79
CA MET A 191 -2.53 -6.34 -15.69
C MET A 191 -1.72 -6.01 -16.94
N ARG A 192 -1.95 -4.84 -17.57
CA ARG A 192 -1.25 -4.38 -18.78
C ARG A 192 0.25 -4.26 -18.54
N VAL A 193 0.67 -3.81 -17.36
CA VAL A 193 2.11 -3.69 -17.05
C VAL A 193 2.69 -4.96 -16.41
N ASN A 194 1.93 -6.05 -16.33
CA ASN A 194 2.32 -7.33 -15.73
C ASN A 194 2.61 -7.24 -14.21
N GLY A 195 1.88 -6.38 -13.46
CA GLY A 195 2.05 -6.23 -12.01
C GLY A 195 3.38 -5.63 -11.58
N LEU A 196 3.87 -6.03 -10.41
CA LEU A 196 5.18 -5.66 -9.87
C LEU A 196 6.27 -6.54 -10.50
N ASP A 197 7.48 -6.00 -10.68
CA ASP A 197 8.60 -6.77 -11.22
C ASP A 197 9.35 -7.50 -10.08
N GLU A 198 9.34 -8.83 -10.12
CA GLU A 198 9.92 -9.72 -9.11
C GLU A 198 11.43 -9.92 -9.28
N THR A 199 12.04 -9.28 -10.26
CA THR A 199 13.50 -9.27 -10.43
C THR A 199 14.20 -8.34 -9.44
N TYR A 200 13.44 -7.47 -8.75
CA TYR A 200 13.95 -6.66 -7.65
C TYR A 200 14.14 -7.55 -6.42
N SER A 201 15.39 -7.75 -6.00
CA SER A 201 15.76 -8.53 -4.82
C SER A 201 15.93 -7.66 -3.59
N GLY A 202 15.51 -8.16 -2.43
CA GLY A 202 15.59 -7.39 -1.19
C GLY A 202 14.73 -6.12 -1.22
N TRP A 203 15.02 -5.20 -0.32
CA TRP A 203 14.20 -4.01 -0.16
C TRP A 203 14.53 -2.90 -1.18
N GLY A 204 13.48 -2.36 -1.81
CA GLY A 204 13.48 -1.04 -2.42
C GLY A 204 13.46 -0.99 -3.94
N LEU A 205 12.75 0.02 -4.42
CA LEU A 205 12.58 0.45 -5.82
C LEU A 205 11.62 -0.39 -6.68
N GLU A 206 11.09 -1.50 -6.20
CA GLU A 206 10.05 -2.28 -6.88
C GLU A 206 8.75 -1.48 -7.08
N ASP A 207 8.45 -0.58 -6.14
CA ASP A 207 7.33 0.36 -6.23
C ASP A 207 7.56 1.46 -7.26
N SER A 208 8.80 1.99 -7.33
CA SER A 208 9.18 2.98 -8.34
C SER A 208 9.17 2.39 -9.75
N ASP A 209 9.61 1.14 -9.90
CA ASP A 209 9.54 0.39 -11.15
C ASP A 209 8.10 0.27 -11.65
N LEU A 210 7.18 -0.20 -10.80
CA LEU A 210 5.75 -0.30 -11.15
C LEU A 210 5.20 1.05 -11.63
N VAL A 211 5.49 2.13 -10.90
CA VAL A 211 4.97 3.47 -11.21
C VAL A 211 5.51 3.98 -12.53
N ILE A 212 6.79 3.78 -12.83
CA ILE A 212 7.39 4.18 -14.10
C ILE A 212 6.76 3.41 -15.27
N ARG A 213 6.53 2.09 -15.12
CA ARG A 213 5.87 1.29 -16.17
C ARG A 213 4.42 1.72 -16.39
N LEU A 214 3.69 2.10 -15.33
CA LEU A 214 2.37 2.71 -15.47
C LEU A 214 2.44 4.02 -16.25
N LEU A 215 3.42 4.89 -15.99
CA LEU A 215 3.62 6.13 -16.74
C LEU A 215 4.00 5.86 -18.20
N HIS A 216 4.88 4.90 -18.48
CA HIS A 216 5.24 4.49 -19.84
C HIS A 216 4.03 3.93 -20.61
N SER A 217 3.09 3.24 -19.92
CA SER A 217 1.84 2.75 -20.53
C SER A 217 0.78 3.83 -20.76
N GLY A 218 1.09 5.12 -20.45
CA GLY A 218 0.20 6.26 -20.62
C GLY A 218 -0.71 6.57 -19.41
N VAL A 219 -0.65 5.78 -18.34
CA VAL A 219 -1.36 6.07 -17.09
C VAL A 219 -0.66 7.24 -16.38
N ARG A 220 -1.43 8.17 -15.81
CA ARG A 220 -0.93 9.41 -15.21
C ARG A 220 -1.08 9.41 -13.69
N HIS A 221 -0.29 10.21 -13.01
CA HIS A 221 -0.34 10.38 -11.56
C HIS A 221 -1.41 11.40 -11.12
N LYS A 222 -2.27 11.01 -10.17
CA LYS A 222 -3.20 11.87 -9.44
C LYS A 222 -2.86 11.83 -7.94
N SER A 223 -2.68 12.97 -7.31
CA SER A 223 -2.26 13.06 -5.92
C SER A 223 -3.40 12.83 -4.94
N ALA A 224 -3.25 11.89 -4.00
CA ALA A 224 -4.10 11.73 -2.82
C ALA A 224 -3.56 12.46 -1.58
N ARG A 225 -2.51 13.30 -1.73
CA ARG A 225 -2.08 14.18 -0.64
C ARG A 225 -3.24 15.05 -0.18
N PHE A 226 -3.37 15.26 1.13
CA PHE A 226 -4.50 15.99 1.70
C PHE A 226 -5.88 15.35 1.38
N ALA A 227 -5.92 14.04 1.25
CA ALA A 227 -7.16 13.29 1.09
C ALA A 227 -7.15 11.99 1.89
N ALA A 228 -6.22 11.09 1.61
CA ALA A 228 -6.17 9.74 2.15
C ALA A 228 -4.87 9.53 2.97
N PRO A 229 -4.75 10.09 4.18
CA PRO A 229 -3.56 9.89 5.01
C PRO A 229 -3.51 8.49 5.59
N LEU A 230 -2.28 7.98 5.78
CA LEU A 230 -1.93 6.80 6.54
C LEU A 230 -0.98 7.17 7.67
N PHE A 231 -1.04 6.43 8.78
CA PHE A 231 -0.16 6.59 9.93
C PHE A 231 0.82 5.42 9.95
N HIS A 232 2.08 5.71 9.61
CA HIS A 232 3.11 4.68 9.50
C HIS A 232 3.78 4.46 10.86
N LEU A 233 3.59 3.29 11.40
CA LEU A 233 4.25 2.79 12.60
C LEU A 233 5.75 2.64 12.32
N TRP A 234 6.56 3.09 13.26
CA TRP A 234 8.00 2.99 13.11
C TRP A 234 8.47 1.54 13.13
N HIS A 235 9.46 1.25 12.33
CA HIS A 235 10.22 0.01 12.35
C HIS A 235 11.68 0.30 11.99
N ALA A 236 12.60 -0.60 12.38
CA ALA A 236 13.98 -0.53 11.94
C ALA A 236 14.05 -0.58 10.40
N GLU A 237 15.08 0.06 9.84
CA GLU A 237 15.28 0.02 8.39
C GLU A 237 15.59 -1.40 7.91
N ASN A 238 15.02 -1.76 6.77
CA ASN A 238 15.30 -3.03 6.11
C ASN A 238 16.73 -3.08 5.58
N ASP A 239 17.25 -4.25 5.35
CA ASP A 239 18.55 -4.47 4.71
C ASP A 239 18.56 -3.81 3.31
N ARG A 240 19.57 -2.98 3.08
CA ARG A 240 19.77 -2.23 1.83
C ARG A 240 20.90 -2.78 0.95
N SER A 241 21.39 -3.97 1.24
CA SER A 241 22.51 -4.59 0.49
C SER A 241 22.27 -4.66 -1.02
N HIS A 242 21.02 -4.88 -1.44
CA HIS A 242 20.63 -4.95 -2.85
C HIS A 242 20.29 -3.58 -3.51
N LEU A 243 20.28 -2.47 -2.74
CA LEU A 243 19.79 -1.18 -3.24
C LEU A 243 20.57 -0.66 -4.45
N ALA A 244 21.89 -0.89 -4.50
CA ALA A 244 22.73 -0.45 -5.62
C ALA A 244 22.39 -1.19 -6.92
N GLU A 245 22.08 -2.49 -6.85
CA GLU A 245 21.63 -3.28 -8.01
C GLU A 245 20.23 -2.86 -8.45
N ASN A 246 19.30 -2.75 -7.50
CA ASN A 246 17.94 -2.28 -7.77
C ASN A 246 17.94 -0.89 -8.41
N ARG A 247 18.87 0.00 -8.01
CA ARG A 247 19.03 1.32 -8.62
C ARG A 247 19.46 1.19 -10.09
N ARG A 248 20.43 0.34 -10.41
CA ARG A 248 20.85 0.12 -11.81
C ARG A 248 19.71 -0.40 -12.68
N ARG A 249 18.88 -1.31 -12.14
CA ARG A 249 17.68 -1.80 -12.83
C ARG A 249 16.67 -0.68 -13.10
N LEU A 250 16.42 0.15 -12.11
CA LEU A 250 15.50 1.29 -12.24
C LEU A 250 16.02 2.31 -13.26
N ASP A 251 17.32 2.63 -13.24
CA ASP A 251 17.93 3.58 -14.19
C ASP A 251 17.85 3.05 -15.63
N ALA A 252 18.05 1.74 -15.83
CA ALA A 252 17.84 1.08 -17.12
C ALA A 252 16.38 1.13 -17.58
N LEU A 253 15.41 0.95 -16.66
CA LEU A 253 13.98 1.09 -16.96
C LEU A 253 13.65 2.54 -17.37
N ILE A 254 14.14 3.54 -16.64
CA ILE A 254 13.91 4.96 -16.95
C ILE A 254 14.44 5.31 -18.34
N ALA A 255 15.61 4.79 -18.72
CA ALA A 255 16.21 5.01 -20.02
C ALA A 255 15.49 4.27 -21.15
N SER A 256 14.69 3.26 -20.84
CA SER A 256 13.92 2.46 -21.79
C SER A 256 12.48 2.99 -21.92
N GLN A 257 11.71 2.40 -22.84
CA GLN A 257 10.25 2.60 -22.90
C GLN A 257 9.50 1.33 -22.48
N ARG A 258 10.14 0.44 -21.72
CA ARG A 258 9.55 -0.81 -21.27
C ARG A 258 8.33 -0.54 -20.38
N ILE A 259 7.23 -1.20 -20.69
CA ILE A 259 5.97 -1.10 -19.94
C ILE A 259 5.62 -2.37 -19.16
N VAL A 260 6.19 -3.51 -19.53
CA VAL A 260 5.85 -4.83 -18.97
C VAL A 260 6.97 -5.28 -18.02
N ALA A 261 6.64 -5.78 -16.84
CA ALA A 261 7.58 -6.39 -15.91
C ALA A 261 8.26 -7.60 -16.55
N GLU A 262 9.55 -7.79 -16.30
CA GLU A 262 10.29 -8.96 -16.79
C GLU A 262 9.77 -10.25 -16.16
N LEU A 263 9.54 -10.22 -14.87
CA LEU A 263 9.00 -11.31 -14.09
C LEU A 263 7.87 -10.77 -13.22
N GLY A 264 6.61 -11.15 -13.49
CA GLY A 264 5.51 -10.49 -12.77
C GLY A 264 4.24 -11.33 -12.71
N LEU A 265 3.13 -10.63 -12.71
CA LEU A 265 1.78 -11.14 -12.45
C LEU A 265 1.37 -12.33 -13.34
N SER A 266 1.85 -12.39 -14.58
CA SER A 266 1.56 -13.50 -15.52
C SER A 266 1.93 -14.89 -14.99
N ARG A 267 2.81 -14.97 -14.00
CA ARG A 267 3.15 -16.25 -13.32
C ARG A 267 1.99 -16.84 -12.52
N TYR A 268 1.03 -16.04 -12.11
CA TYR A 268 -0.05 -16.37 -11.18
C TYR A 268 -1.43 -16.33 -11.82
N VAL A 269 -1.52 -15.83 -13.03
CA VAL A 269 -2.79 -15.76 -13.78
C VAL A 269 -2.75 -16.80 -14.88
N ALA A 270 -3.74 -17.72 -14.88
CA ALA A 270 -3.86 -18.68 -15.98
C ALA A 270 -3.95 -17.92 -17.32
N PRO A 271 -3.31 -18.40 -18.38
CA PRO A 271 -3.47 -17.81 -19.72
C PRO A 271 -4.97 -17.79 -20.06
N ALA A 272 -5.44 -16.65 -20.56
CA ALA A 272 -6.80 -16.56 -21.07
C ALA A 272 -7.02 -17.69 -22.07
N LYS A 273 -8.02 -18.53 -21.83
CA LYS A 273 -8.44 -19.51 -22.86
C LYS A 273 -8.85 -18.70 -24.09
N GLN A 274 -8.09 -18.85 -25.16
CA GLN A 274 -8.42 -18.30 -26.48
C GLN A 274 -9.73 -18.92 -26.99
#